data_37d16e07b9beee52716cadc88ab09456
#
_entry.id   37d16e07b9beee52716cadc88ab09456
#
_cell.length_a   1.000
_cell.length_b   1.000
_cell.length_c   1.000
_cell.angle_alpha   90.00
_cell.angle_beta   90.00
_cell.angle_gamma   90.00
#
_symmetry.space_group_name_H-M   'P 1'
#
loop_
_entity.id
_entity.type
_entity.pdbx_description
1 polymer ?
#
loop_
_entity_poly.entity_id
_entity_poly.type
_entity_poly.pdbx_seq_one_letter_code
_entity_poly.pdbx_strand_id
1 'polypeptide(L)'
;MDGSIKVAVVQADRRRGAVAQAFGLIADDVRDRVSATGAAVVAPTLDELGRGWASTDRDTLSATIDALLASGAGSIDVTAGRGDHASFDRLGYRAETSGRAVSYHDLSAASDDAWTAIETPGGPLRVASRVVAAGCRVSLSIARTHGVFRLGLGLPSLATVVHPDDRRRLEPAPIPSVIPARAVSASSLLESWRGWLVRGWLGLRSLDGGMMLTGPERRRLERIERSTDLLSALASSALPTISVVDGFLGMHGEGPRLGKPLRLGTVIAGTDPVAVDAVAAAIMGFDPLDVAYLRRAQAAGLGVADLAAITIVGEPWSQVRRKCRRHASDRLLRLVSGPDDGGTVAVPSPHFRSRRARAKARAAARKSLES
;
A
#
# COMPACT_ATOMS: atom_id res chain seq x y z
N MET A 1 -24.48 -9.04 -16.50
CA MET A 1 -23.78 -8.83 -15.24
C MET A 1 -23.31 -7.39 -15.24
N ASP A 2 -23.69 -6.65 -14.22
CA ASP A 2 -23.26 -5.24 -14.06
C ASP A 2 -21.74 -5.25 -13.81
N GLY A 3 -20.96 -4.78 -14.80
CA GLY A 3 -19.50 -4.80 -14.74
C GLY A 3 -18.89 -3.80 -13.76
N SER A 4 -19.64 -3.42 -12.71
CA SER A 4 -19.18 -2.47 -11.69
C SER A 4 -18.10 -3.11 -10.80
N ILE A 5 -16.97 -2.41 -10.62
CA ILE A 5 -15.90 -2.81 -9.73
C ILE A 5 -16.35 -2.61 -8.29
N LYS A 6 -16.50 -3.74 -7.56
CA LYS A 6 -16.94 -3.72 -6.16
C LYS A 6 -15.78 -3.81 -5.19
N VAL A 7 -15.82 -2.98 -4.15
CA VAL A 7 -14.89 -3.05 -3.01
C VAL A 7 -15.70 -3.11 -1.73
N ALA A 8 -15.52 -4.18 -0.96
CA ALA A 8 -16.11 -4.35 0.35
C ALA A 8 -15.34 -3.54 1.40
N VAL A 9 -16.05 -2.78 2.21
CA VAL A 9 -15.52 -2.06 3.37
C VAL A 9 -16.33 -2.47 4.58
N VAL A 10 -15.66 -3.07 5.57
CA VAL A 10 -16.33 -3.58 6.78
C VAL A 10 -15.64 -3.04 8.02
N GLN A 11 -16.39 -2.39 8.88
CA GLN A 11 -15.97 -1.99 10.23
C GLN A 11 -16.62 -2.92 11.26
N ALA A 12 -15.81 -3.56 12.11
CA ALA A 12 -16.30 -4.45 13.14
C ALA A 12 -15.36 -4.52 14.35
N ASP A 13 -15.86 -5.06 15.46
CA ASP A 13 -15.07 -5.21 16.69
C ASP A 13 -14.15 -6.45 16.66
N ARG A 14 -14.45 -7.43 15.82
CA ARG A 14 -13.72 -8.69 15.69
C ARG A 14 -13.20 -8.87 14.27
N ARG A 15 -11.88 -9.00 14.13
CA ARG A 15 -11.18 -9.11 12.85
C ARG A 15 -11.67 -10.25 11.98
N ARG A 16 -11.75 -11.48 12.52
CA ARG A 16 -12.21 -12.66 11.78
C ARG A 16 -13.60 -12.48 11.20
N GLY A 17 -14.53 -11.93 11.99
CA GLY A 17 -15.88 -11.62 11.53
C GLY A 17 -15.93 -10.56 10.44
N ALA A 18 -15.07 -9.52 10.54
CA ALA A 18 -14.98 -8.48 9.53
C ALA A 18 -14.47 -9.02 8.18
N VAL A 19 -13.45 -9.90 8.20
CA VAL A 19 -12.94 -10.54 6.98
C VAL A 19 -14.02 -11.44 6.36
N ALA A 20 -14.67 -12.29 7.15
CA ALA A 20 -15.74 -13.15 6.66
C ALA A 20 -16.89 -12.34 6.06
N GLN A 21 -17.30 -11.25 6.69
CA GLN A 21 -18.34 -10.35 6.18
C GLN A 21 -17.89 -9.66 4.87
N ALA A 22 -16.65 -9.20 4.79
CA ALA A 22 -16.12 -8.58 3.58
C ALA A 22 -16.15 -9.55 2.38
N PHE A 23 -15.73 -10.80 2.58
CA PHE A 23 -15.84 -11.84 1.56
C PHE A 23 -17.31 -12.17 1.21
N GLY A 24 -18.21 -12.17 2.20
CA GLY A 24 -19.65 -12.36 1.96
C GLY A 24 -20.25 -11.29 1.04
N LEU A 25 -19.82 -10.02 1.18
CA LEU A 25 -20.30 -8.90 0.35
C LEU A 25 -19.84 -8.99 -1.12
N ILE A 26 -18.78 -9.75 -1.42
CA ILE A 26 -18.20 -9.94 -2.77
C ILE A 26 -18.12 -11.43 -3.15
N ALA A 27 -18.98 -12.27 -2.55
CA ALA A 27 -18.87 -13.72 -2.64
C ALA A 27 -18.90 -14.26 -4.08
N ASP A 28 -19.76 -13.72 -4.93
CA ASP A 28 -19.88 -14.14 -6.33
C ASP A 28 -18.62 -13.79 -7.12
N ASP A 29 -18.10 -12.56 -6.95
CA ASP A 29 -16.88 -12.11 -7.61
C ASP A 29 -15.66 -12.95 -7.17
N VAL A 30 -15.60 -13.36 -5.91
CA VAL A 30 -14.54 -14.26 -5.39
C VAL A 30 -14.70 -15.67 -5.94
N ARG A 31 -15.92 -16.21 -5.97
CA ARG A 31 -16.22 -17.54 -6.50
C ARG A 31 -15.78 -17.66 -7.97
N ASP A 32 -16.06 -16.64 -8.78
CA ASP A 32 -15.66 -16.61 -10.20
C ASP A 32 -14.14 -16.69 -10.35
N ARG A 33 -13.37 -16.01 -9.46
CA ARG A 33 -11.90 -16.05 -9.49
C ARG A 33 -11.34 -17.40 -9.03
N VAL A 34 -11.96 -18.03 -8.04
CA VAL A 34 -11.50 -19.31 -7.47
C VAL A 34 -11.89 -20.47 -8.35
N SER A 35 -13.14 -20.54 -8.83
CA SER A 35 -13.65 -21.65 -9.64
C SER A 35 -12.94 -21.79 -10.98
N ALA A 36 -12.41 -20.69 -11.53
CA ALA A 36 -11.63 -20.72 -12.76
C ALA A 36 -10.32 -21.54 -12.63
N THR A 37 -9.83 -21.80 -11.42
CA THR A 37 -8.51 -22.42 -11.19
C THR A 37 -8.52 -23.61 -10.24
N GLY A 38 -9.50 -23.70 -9.35
CA GLY A 38 -9.61 -24.74 -8.33
C GLY A 38 -8.54 -24.67 -7.22
N ALA A 39 -7.59 -23.73 -7.29
CA ALA A 39 -6.52 -23.55 -6.31
C ALA A 39 -6.20 -22.05 -6.14
N ALA A 40 -5.66 -21.68 -4.99
CA ALA A 40 -5.28 -20.30 -4.71
C ALA A 40 -3.87 -20.20 -4.09
N VAL A 41 -3.14 -19.14 -4.45
CA VAL A 41 -1.91 -18.75 -3.79
C VAL A 41 -2.16 -17.50 -2.95
N VAL A 42 -1.89 -17.58 -1.65
CA VAL A 42 -2.08 -16.50 -0.68
C VAL A 42 -0.72 -15.95 -0.27
N ALA A 43 -0.50 -14.66 -0.48
CA ALA A 43 0.72 -13.95 -0.12
C ALA A 43 0.48 -13.01 1.07
N PRO A 44 0.72 -13.43 2.31
CA PRO A 44 0.61 -12.56 3.47
C PRO A 44 1.79 -11.61 3.57
N THR A 45 1.55 -10.41 4.10
CA THR A 45 2.63 -9.50 4.50
C THR A 45 3.26 -9.99 5.79
N LEU A 46 4.58 -10.19 5.78
CA LEU A 46 5.38 -10.47 6.96
C LEU A 46 6.28 -9.28 7.30
N ASP A 47 6.39 -8.96 8.58
CA ASP A 47 7.29 -7.91 9.05
C ASP A 47 8.73 -8.41 9.20
N GLU A 48 9.69 -7.69 8.62
CA GLU A 48 11.11 -8.05 8.68
C GLU A 48 11.68 -8.05 10.11
N LEU A 49 11.07 -7.29 11.02
CA LEU A 49 11.47 -7.22 12.42
C LEU A 49 10.72 -8.23 13.30
N GLY A 50 9.92 -9.10 12.70
CA GLY A 50 9.18 -10.15 13.41
C GLY A 50 8.06 -9.66 14.31
N ARG A 51 7.59 -8.43 14.16
CA ARG A 51 6.49 -7.87 14.95
C ARG A 51 5.16 -8.42 14.46
N GLY A 52 4.45 -9.17 15.31
CA GLY A 52 3.16 -9.76 14.94
C GLY A 52 2.14 -8.73 14.46
N TRP A 53 2.05 -7.56 15.12
CA TRP A 53 1.10 -6.51 14.76
C TRP A 53 1.40 -5.80 13.42
N ALA A 54 2.62 -5.93 12.89
CA ALA A 54 3.05 -5.39 11.61
C ALA A 54 3.07 -6.46 10.50
N SER A 55 2.65 -7.67 10.80
CA SER A 55 2.43 -8.79 9.89
C SER A 55 0.93 -9.00 9.68
N THR A 56 0.55 -9.72 8.63
CA THR A 56 -0.83 -10.20 8.49
C THR A 56 -1.22 -10.98 9.75
N ASP A 57 -2.38 -10.69 10.29
CA ASP A 57 -2.86 -11.36 11.49
C ASP A 57 -3.38 -12.77 11.16
N ARG A 58 -3.22 -13.73 12.09
CA ARG A 58 -3.67 -15.12 11.91
C ARG A 58 -5.18 -15.22 11.66
N ASP A 59 -5.98 -14.36 12.30
CA ASP A 59 -7.42 -14.34 12.10
C ASP A 59 -7.78 -13.88 10.69
N THR A 60 -7.03 -12.91 10.13
CA THR A 60 -7.19 -12.44 8.75
C THR A 60 -6.83 -13.55 7.77
N LEU A 61 -5.68 -14.22 7.97
CA LEU A 61 -5.27 -15.35 7.13
C LEU A 61 -6.29 -16.49 7.20
N SER A 62 -6.67 -16.92 8.39
CA SER A 62 -7.59 -18.03 8.61
C SER A 62 -8.97 -17.77 7.98
N ALA A 63 -9.56 -16.59 8.22
CA ALA A 63 -10.84 -16.23 7.64
C ALA A 63 -10.80 -16.11 6.10
N THR A 64 -9.67 -15.64 5.55
CA THR A 64 -9.46 -15.62 4.10
C THR A 64 -9.40 -17.04 3.53
N ILE A 65 -8.66 -17.94 4.18
CA ILE A 65 -8.59 -19.36 3.79
C ILE A 65 -9.98 -20.01 3.84
N ASP A 66 -10.73 -19.77 4.92
CA ASP A 66 -12.11 -20.28 5.05
C ASP A 66 -13.00 -19.80 3.89
N ALA A 67 -12.91 -18.51 3.54
CA ALA A 67 -13.68 -17.93 2.44
C ALA A 67 -13.28 -18.51 1.06
N LEU A 68 -12.00 -18.73 0.81
CA LEU A 68 -11.52 -19.33 -0.44
C LEU A 68 -11.95 -20.79 -0.57
N LEU A 69 -11.85 -21.59 0.51
CA LEU A 69 -12.34 -22.97 0.53
C LEU A 69 -13.86 -23.04 0.30
N ALA A 70 -14.62 -22.16 0.95
CA ALA A 70 -16.06 -22.04 0.75
C ALA A 70 -16.43 -21.58 -0.68
N SER A 71 -15.53 -20.89 -1.36
CA SER A 71 -15.66 -20.48 -2.77
C SER A 71 -15.22 -21.54 -3.77
N GLY A 72 -14.81 -22.73 -3.30
CA GLY A 72 -14.47 -23.86 -4.15
C GLY A 72 -12.98 -24.09 -4.39
N ALA A 73 -12.08 -23.45 -3.63
CA ALA A 73 -10.65 -23.79 -3.68
C ALA A 73 -10.42 -25.19 -3.11
N GLY A 74 -9.83 -26.10 -3.90
CA GLY A 74 -9.46 -27.44 -3.45
C GLY A 74 -8.13 -27.47 -2.68
N SER A 75 -7.25 -26.49 -2.93
CA SER A 75 -5.96 -26.34 -2.22
C SER A 75 -5.54 -24.87 -2.13
N ILE A 76 -4.80 -24.55 -1.08
CA ILE A 76 -4.30 -23.19 -0.86
C ILE A 76 -2.82 -23.25 -0.51
N ASP A 77 -1.99 -22.51 -1.24
CA ASP A 77 -0.57 -22.32 -0.98
C ASP A 77 -0.34 -20.97 -0.31
N VAL A 78 0.09 -20.96 0.95
CA VAL A 78 0.54 -19.74 1.64
C VAL A 78 2.01 -19.53 1.36
N THR A 79 2.34 -18.42 0.71
CA THR A 79 3.68 -18.15 0.17
C THR A 79 4.18 -16.79 0.63
N ALA A 80 5.33 -16.74 1.31
CA ALA A 80 5.93 -15.50 1.78
C ALA A 80 7.45 -15.57 1.83
N GLY A 81 8.12 -14.47 1.52
CA GLY A 81 9.58 -14.40 1.41
C GLY A 81 10.29 -13.47 2.38
N ARG A 82 9.63 -13.01 3.43
CA ARG A 82 10.23 -12.12 4.45
C ARG A 82 10.35 -12.75 5.84
N GLY A 83 10.03 -14.01 5.95
CA GLY A 83 10.12 -14.77 7.18
C GLY A 83 10.96 -16.01 6.96
N ASP A 84 11.16 -16.75 8.01
CA ASP A 84 11.62 -18.12 8.02
C ASP A 84 10.44 -19.05 8.34
N HIS A 85 10.60 -20.36 8.22
CA HIS A 85 9.54 -21.31 8.59
C HIS A 85 9.06 -21.13 10.03
N ALA A 86 9.95 -20.70 10.92
CA ALA A 86 9.57 -20.35 12.29
C ALA A 86 8.65 -19.13 12.37
N SER A 87 8.64 -18.24 11.36
CA SER A 87 7.71 -17.12 11.32
C SER A 87 6.25 -17.56 11.17
N PHE A 88 5.96 -18.56 10.36
CA PHE A 88 4.60 -19.08 10.20
C PHE A 88 4.09 -19.72 11.50
N ASP A 89 4.95 -20.45 12.21
CA ASP A 89 4.61 -21.06 13.50
C ASP A 89 4.51 -20.01 14.61
N ARG A 90 5.46 -19.07 14.67
CA ARG A 90 5.47 -17.97 15.65
C ARG A 90 4.25 -17.06 15.51
N LEU A 91 3.76 -16.85 14.29
CA LEU A 91 2.54 -16.06 14.02
C LEU A 91 1.27 -16.91 14.21
N GLY A 92 1.39 -18.19 14.50
CA GLY A 92 0.27 -19.10 14.74
C GLY A 92 -0.48 -19.52 13.46
N TYR A 93 0.09 -19.30 12.27
CA TYR A 93 -0.61 -19.58 11.01
C TYR A 93 -0.89 -21.07 10.84
N ARG A 94 0.12 -21.94 11.03
CA ARG A 94 -0.03 -23.39 10.88
C ARG A 94 -1.03 -23.97 11.88
N ALA A 95 -0.97 -23.53 13.13
CA ALA A 95 -1.89 -23.99 14.17
C ALA A 95 -3.34 -23.56 13.85
N GLU A 96 -3.53 -22.30 13.42
CA GLU A 96 -4.84 -21.76 13.13
C GLU A 96 -5.49 -22.39 11.89
N THR A 97 -4.69 -22.88 10.93
CA THR A 97 -5.19 -23.50 9.69
C THR A 97 -5.09 -25.03 9.68
N SER A 98 -4.76 -25.63 10.82
CA SER A 98 -4.64 -27.09 10.95
C SER A 98 -5.91 -27.82 10.50
N GLY A 99 -5.72 -28.94 9.79
CA GLY A 99 -6.81 -29.74 9.24
C GLY A 99 -7.44 -29.20 7.95
N ARG A 100 -6.96 -28.07 7.41
CA ARG A 100 -7.38 -27.54 6.11
C ARG A 100 -6.41 -27.93 5.00
N ALA A 101 -6.86 -27.87 3.74
CA ALA A 101 -6.03 -28.12 2.54
C ALA A 101 -5.09 -26.95 2.26
N VAL A 102 -4.12 -26.69 3.16
CA VAL A 102 -3.20 -25.56 3.12
C VAL A 102 -1.75 -26.04 3.19
N SER A 103 -0.93 -25.56 2.25
CA SER A 103 0.52 -25.76 2.23
C SER A 103 1.25 -24.44 2.48
N TYR A 104 2.41 -24.50 3.14
CA TYR A 104 3.21 -23.31 3.48
C TYR A 104 4.57 -23.35 2.78
N HIS A 105 4.90 -22.28 2.06
CA HIS A 105 6.12 -22.14 1.27
C HIS A 105 6.90 -20.91 1.71
N ASP A 106 8.06 -21.14 2.31
CA ASP A 106 9.00 -20.08 2.68
C ASP A 106 9.93 -19.79 1.51
N LEU A 107 9.75 -18.60 0.95
CA LEU A 107 10.57 -18.12 -0.16
C LEU A 107 11.97 -17.64 0.27
N SER A 108 12.24 -17.52 1.57
CA SER A 108 13.57 -17.13 2.07
C SER A 108 14.60 -18.25 1.94
N ALA A 109 14.13 -19.50 1.90
CA ALA A 109 14.93 -20.71 1.76
C ALA A 109 14.65 -21.45 0.44
N ALA A 110 13.99 -20.79 -0.52
CA ALA A 110 13.65 -21.40 -1.79
C ALA A 110 14.87 -21.57 -2.68
N SER A 111 14.94 -22.70 -3.38
CA SER A 111 15.96 -23.00 -4.38
C SER A 111 15.82 -22.14 -5.65
N ASP A 112 16.85 -22.12 -6.49
CA ASP A 112 16.90 -21.26 -7.68
C ASP A 112 15.78 -21.56 -8.69
N ASP A 113 15.31 -22.80 -8.78
CA ASP A 113 14.21 -23.25 -9.65
C ASP A 113 12.82 -22.74 -9.20
N ALA A 114 12.71 -22.26 -7.96
CA ALA A 114 11.48 -21.68 -7.45
C ALA A 114 11.18 -20.28 -7.99
N TRP A 115 12.05 -19.72 -8.83
CA TRP A 115 11.97 -18.35 -9.30
C TRP A 115 11.82 -18.24 -10.82
N THR A 116 10.90 -17.40 -11.26
CA THR A 116 10.72 -16.99 -12.65
C THR A 116 11.24 -15.57 -12.84
N ALA A 117 12.10 -15.35 -13.82
CA ALA A 117 12.54 -14.03 -14.20
C ALA A 117 11.46 -13.33 -15.02
N ILE A 118 11.08 -12.14 -14.64
CA ILE A 118 10.22 -11.24 -15.42
C ILE A 118 11.07 -10.06 -15.91
N GLU A 119 10.87 -9.64 -17.16
CA GLU A 119 11.58 -8.49 -17.72
C GLU A 119 11.04 -7.19 -17.13
N THR A 120 11.95 -6.30 -16.75
CA THR A 120 11.62 -4.98 -16.22
C THR A 120 12.54 -3.91 -16.81
N PRO A 121 12.15 -2.62 -16.80
CA PRO A 121 12.99 -1.53 -17.29
C PRO A 121 14.39 -1.44 -16.65
N GLY A 122 14.56 -2.03 -15.45
CA GLY A 122 15.84 -2.08 -14.73
C GLY A 122 16.57 -3.42 -14.81
N GLY A 123 16.24 -4.30 -15.78
CA GLY A 123 16.72 -5.68 -15.91
C GLY A 123 15.80 -6.70 -15.20
N PRO A 124 16.06 -8.01 -15.37
CA PRO A 124 15.17 -9.05 -14.88
C PRO A 124 14.93 -8.96 -13.37
N LEU A 125 13.73 -9.31 -12.96
CA LEU A 125 13.31 -9.40 -11.57
C LEU A 125 12.82 -10.84 -11.32
N ARG A 126 13.39 -11.54 -10.35
CA ARG A 126 12.99 -12.90 -10.00
C ARG A 126 11.78 -12.88 -9.07
N VAL A 127 10.70 -13.51 -9.50
CA VAL A 127 9.42 -13.62 -8.79
C VAL A 127 9.13 -15.09 -8.55
N ALA A 128 8.52 -15.43 -7.44
CA ALA A 128 8.17 -16.82 -7.13
C ALA A 128 7.34 -17.44 -8.26
N SER A 129 7.86 -18.52 -8.88
CA SER A 129 7.24 -19.20 -10.02
C SER A 129 5.81 -19.62 -9.73
N ARG A 130 5.57 -20.08 -8.50
CA ARG A 130 4.26 -20.47 -7.98
C ARG A 130 3.23 -19.32 -8.06
N VAL A 131 3.65 -18.08 -7.77
CA VAL A 131 2.78 -16.90 -7.83
C VAL A 131 2.52 -16.48 -9.27
N VAL A 132 3.55 -16.52 -10.13
CA VAL A 132 3.41 -16.19 -11.55
C VAL A 132 2.48 -17.18 -12.25
N ALA A 133 2.59 -18.46 -11.95
CA ALA A 133 1.79 -19.54 -12.54
C ALA A 133 0.36 -19.63 -11.99
N ALA A 134 0.09 -19.06 -10.81
CA ALA A 134 -1.23 -19.17 -10.19
C ALA A 134 -2.29 -18.37 -10.95
N GLY A 135 -3.45 -18.96 -11.18
CA GLY A 135 -4.62 -18.24 -11.71
C GLY A 135 -5.36 -17.43 -10.66
N CYS A 136 -5.44 -17.95 -9.42
CA CYS A 136 -5.99 -17.21 -8.28
C CYS A 136 -4.87 -16.77 -7.33
N ARG A 137 -4.58 -15.47 -7.29
CA ARG A 137 -3.55 -14.83 -6.47
C ARG A 137 -4.21 -13.92 -5.45
N VAL A 138 -3.96 -14.17 -4.17
CA VAL A 138 -4.55 -13.42 -3.07
C VAL A 138 -3.47 -12.65 -2.32
N SER A 139 -3.57 -11.33 -2.30
CA SER A 139 -2.71 -10.46 -1.48
C SER A 139 -3.38 -10.19 -0.14
N LEU A 140 -2.68 -10.54 0.96
CA LEU A 140 -3.09 -10.14 2.31
C LEU A 140 -2.12 -9.11 2.85
N SER A 141 -2.54 -7.87 2.91
CA SER A 141 -1.72 -6.76 3.37
C SER A 141 -2.29 -6.10 4.62
N ILE A 142 -1.44 -5.34 5.31
CA ILE A 142 -1.87 -4.44 6.37
C ILE A 142 -1.86 -3.00 5.88
N ALA A 143 -2.81 -2.19 6.35
CA ALA A 143 -2.86 -0.78 6.01
C ALA A 143 -1.67 -0.04 6.63
N ARG A 144 -0.69 0.41 5.82
CA ARG A 144 0.51 1.09 6.33
C ARG A 144 1.02 2.20 5.41
N THR A 145 1.67 3.21 6.02
CA THR A 145 2.49 4.17 5.27
C THR A 145 3.80 3.54 4.82
N HIS A 146 4.41 4.07 3.76
CA HIS A 146 5.62 3.53 3.17
C HIS A 146 6.57 4.62 2.66
N GLY A 147 7.86 4.51 2.97
CA GLY A 147 8.87 5.50 2.64
C GLY A 147 9.28 5.57 1.16
N VAL A 148 8.86 4.61 0.34
CA VAL A 148 9.11 4.55 -1.11
C VAL A 148 7.81 4.72 -1.88
N PHE A 149 6.79 3.93 -1.58
CA PHE A 149 5.53 3.90 -2.32
C PHE A 149 4.44 4.81 -1.73
N ARG A 150 4.76 5.55 -0.66
CA ARG A 150 3.84 6.37 0.13
C ARG A 150 2.89 5.52 1.00
N LEU A 151 2.29 4.49 0.43
CA LEU A 151 1.47 3.49 1.11
C LEU A 151 1.99 2.08 0.80
N GLY A 152 1.93 1.19 1.78
CA GLY A 152 2.24 -0.22 1.65
C GLY A 152 0.95 -1.01 1.83
N LEU A 153 0.23 -1.22 0.73
CA LEU A 153 -1.05 -1.91 0.66
C LEU A 153 -0.92 -3.18 -0.19
N GLY A 154 -1.95 -3.60 -0.89
CA GLY A 154 -1.99 -4.83 -1.67
C GLY A 154 -0.91 -4.91 -2.75
N LEU A 155 -0.79 -3.91 -3.62
CA LEU A 155 0.20 -3.91 -4.69
C LEU A 155 1.65 -3.84 -4.19
N PRO A 156 2.04 -2.91 -3.29
CA PRO A 156 3.38 -2.91 -2.74
C PRO A 156 3.74 -4.17 -1.93
N SER A 157 2.75 -4.90 -1.40
CA SER A 157 3.00 -6.15 -0.70
C SER A 157 3.50 -7.27 -1.60
N LEU A 158 3.35 -7.16 -2.93
CA LEU A 158 3.98 -8.06 -3.91
C LEU A 158 5.50 -8.16 -3.75
N ALA A 159 6.14 -7.19 -3.11
CA ALA A 159 7.55 -7.30 -2.73
C ALA A 159 7.87 -8.57 -1.90
N THR A 160 6.89 -9.16 -1.22
CA THR A 160 7.07 -10.40 -0.43
C THR A 160 7.31 -11.63 -1.30
N VAL A 161 6.89 -11.61 -2.55
CA VAL A 161 7.05 -12.73 -3.50
C VAL A 161 8.21 -12.52 -4.48
N VAL A 162 9.00 -11.47 -4.29
CA VAL A 162 10.22 -11.17 -5.05
C VAL A 162 11.44 -11.77 -4.35
N HIS A 163 12.39 -12.29 -5.15
CA HIS A 163 13.65 -12.84 -4.64
C HIS A 163 14.37 -11.86 -3.68
N PRO A 164 14.92 -12.32 -2.57
CA PRO A 164 15.53 -11.45 -1.55
C PRO A 164 16.54 -10.43 -2.08
N ASP A 165 17.41 -10.83 -3.02
CA ASP A 165 18.41 -9.94 -3.62
C ASP A 165 17.78 -8.86 -4.50
N ASP A 166 16.76 -9.21 -5.28
CA ASP A 166 16.08 -8.29 -6.19
C ASP A 166 15.13 -7.35 -5.47
N ARG A 167 14.62 -7.75 -4.31
CA ARG A 167 13.76 -6.93 -3.46
C ARG A 167 14.40 -5.61 -3.05
N ARG A 168 15.73 -5.58 -2.87
CA ARG A 168 16.47 -4.35 -2.57
C ARG A 168 16.39 -3.31 -3.68
N ARG A 169 16.14 -3.73 -4.91
CA ARG A 169 15.91 -2.83 -6.05
C ARG A 169 14.52 -2.24 -5.99
N LEU A 170 13.54 -3.03 -5.58
CA LEU A 170 12.15 -2.60 -5.42
C LEU A 170 11.95 -1.73 -4.16
N GLU A 171 12.55 -2.14 -3.04
CA GLU A 171 12.49 -1.43 -1.75
C GLU A 171 13.89 -1.05 -1.28
N PRO A 172 14.50 -0.01 -1.86
CA PRO A 172 15.83 0.40 -1.46
C PRO A 172 15.86 0.83 0.00
N ALA A 173 16.97 0.53 0.68
CA ALA A 173 17.16 0.94 2.08
C ALA A 173 16.89 2.45 2.24
N PRO A 174 16.25 2.86 3.33
CA PRO A 174 16.04 4.28 3.60
C PRO A 174 17.38 5.01 3.56
N ILE A 175 17.48 6.06 2.76
CA ILE A 175 18.61 6.99 2.89
C ILE A 175 18.39 7.67 4.25
N PRO A 176 19.37 7.64 5.16
CA PRO A 176 19.26 8.40 6.38
C PRO A 176 18.87 9.83 6.04
N SER A 177 17.75 10.31 6.59
CA SER A 177 17.41 11.72 6.47
C SER A 177 18.58 12.48 7.05
N VAL A 178 19.11 13.47 6.32
CA VAL A 178 20.22 14.33 6.78
C VAL A 178 19.84 15.12 8.04
N ILE A 179 18.58 15.05 8.42
CA ILE A 179 18.06 15.57 9.70
C ILE A 179 17.66 14.34 10.53
N PRO A 180 18.49 13.91 11.51
CA PRO A 180 18.10 12.85 12.41
C PRO A 180 16.81 13.25 13.12
N ALA A 181 15.82 12.37 13.12
CA ALA A 181 14.54 12.60 13.81
C ALA A 181 14.72 12.89 15.32
N ARG A 182 15.88 12.60 15.88
CA ARG A 182 16.31 12.96 17.23
C ARG A 182 16.72 14.43 17.41
N ALA A 183 17.00 15.17 16.34
CA ALA A 183 17.34 16.60 16.44
C ALA A 183 16.14 17.49 16.82
N VAL A 184 14.95 16.92 16.96
CA VAL A 184 13.72 17.67 17.29
C VAL A 184 13.33 17.55 18.78
N SER A 185 14.06 16.77 19.57
CA SER A 185 13.70 16.50 20.98
C SER A 185 14.68 17.02 22.03
N ALA A 186 15.70 17.78 21.65
CA ALA A 186 16.61 18.38 22.60
C ALA A 186 16.23 19.87 22.82
N SER A 187 15.79 20.16 24.01
CA SER A 187 15.42 21.46 24.51
C SER A 187 16.67 22.31 24.79
N SER A 188 17.28 22.87 23.74
CA SER A 188 18.22 23.97 23.91
C SER A 188 17.81 25.16 23.04
N LEU A 189 17.82 26.35 23.61
CA LEU A 189 17.52 27.61 22.91
C LEU A 189 18.40 27.84 21.68
N LEU A 190 19.59 27.21 21.62
CA LEU A 190 20.53 27.24 20.50
C LEU A 190 20.09 26.40 19.29
N GLU A 191 19.25 25.39 19.48
CA GLU A 191 18.71 24.60 18.36
C GLU A 191 17.43 25.22 17.77
N SER A 192 16.74 26.05 18.54
CA SER A 192 15.52 26.75 18.12
C SER A 192 15.80 27.71 16.94
N TRP A 193 16.88 28.49 16.96
CA TRP A 193 17.22 29.41 15.87
C TRP A 193 17.75 28.71 14.62
N ARG A 194 18.49 27.57 14.78
CA ARG A 194 18.89 26.72 13.66
C ARG A 194 17.69 26.08 13.00
N GLY A 195 16.73 25.58 13.79
CA GLY A 195 15.47 25.06 13.28
C GLY A 195 14.61 26.14 12.60
N TRP A 196 14.69 27.39 13.06
CA TRP A 196 14.01 28.53 12.44
C TRP A 196 14.70 28.93 11.12
N LEU A 197 16.05 28.97 11.06
CA LEU A 197 16.82 29.24 9.85
C LEU A 197 16.60 28.15 8.79
N VAL A 198 16.59 26.86 9.17
CA VAL A 198 16.30 25.76 8.26
C VAL A 198 14.85 25.84 7.75
N ARG A 199 13.89 26.17 8.58
CA ARG A 199 12.48 26.39 8.16
C ARG A 199 12.32 27.65 7.33
N GLY A 200 13.03 28.73 7.67
CA GLY A 200 13.08 29.96 6.88
C GLY A 200 13.68 29.72 5.48
N TRP A 201 14.79 29.01 5.45
CA TRP A 201 15.46 28.65 4.19
C TRP A 201 14.63 27.69 3.33
N LEU A 202 13.97 26.68 3.94
CA LEU A 202 13.02 25.80 3.26
C LEU A 202 11.76 26.56 2.82
N GLY A 203 11.33 27.58 3.56
CA GLY A 203 10.23 28.47 3.21
C GLY A 203 10.59 29.39 2.03
N LEU A 204 11.77 29.97 2.01
CA LEU A 204 12.28 30.79 0.91
C LEU A 204 12.41 30.01 -0.40
N ARG A 205 12.83 28.74 -0.33
CA ARG A 205 12.90 27.81 -1.50
C ARG A 205 11.52 27.46 -2.09
N SER A 206 10.43 27.75 -1.38
CA SER A 206 9.07 27.50 -1.84
C SER A 206 8.40 28.73 -2.47
N LEU A 207 9.05 29.91 -2.42
CA LEU A 207 8.49 31.16 -2.93
C LEU A 207 8.64 31.36 -4.44
N ASP A 208 9.63 30.70 -5.06
CA ASP A 208 9.96 30.89 -6.49
C ASP A 208 9.30 29.90 -7.45
N GLY A 209 8.20 29.22 -7.04
CA GLY A 209 7.43 28.35 -7.95
C GLY A 209 8.17 27.12 -8.48
N GLY A 210 9.50 27.04 -8.33
CA GLY A 210 10.34 25.90 -8.69
C GLY A 210 10.95 25.27 -7.45
N MET A 211 10.55 24.01 -7.13
CA MET A 211 11.16 23.29 -6.03
C MET A 211 12.57 22.84 -6.40
N MET A 212 13.58 23.61 -6.00
CA MET A 212 14.99 23.22 -6.16
C MET A 212 15.30 22.03 -5.23
N LEU A 213 15.41 20.85 -5.80
CA LEU A 213 15.84 19.65 -5.09
C LEU A 213 17.35 19.71 -4.86
N THR A 214 17.79 19.35 -3.65
CA THR A 214 19.20 19.09 -3.38
C THR A 214 19.68 17.85 -4.14
N GLY A 215 20.98 17.70 -4.35
CA GLY A 215 21.53 16.51 -4.99
C GLY A 215 21.09 15.18 -4.32
N PRO A 216 21.09 15.07 -2.98
CA PRO A 216 20.57 13.90 -2.27
C PRO A 216 19.05 13.67 -2.49
N GLU A 217 18.25 14.74 -2.51
CA GLU A 217 16.79 14.65 -2.76
C GLU A 217 16.50 14.17 -4.18
N ARG A 218 17.25 14.66 -5.17
CA ARG A 218 17.15 14.23 -6.57
C ARG A 218 17.46 12.74 -6.71
N ARG A 219 18.59 12.28 -6.16
CA ARG A 219 18.95 10.85 -6.17
C ARG A 219 17.93 9.96 -5.46
N ARG A 220 17.28 10.50 -4.43
CA ARG A 220 16.21 9.79 -3.72
C ARG A 220 14.95 9.70 -4.59
N LEU A 221 14.58 10.79 -5.25
CA LEU A 221 13.44 10.82 -6.17
C LEU A 221 13.63 9.81 -7.31
N GLU A 222 14.79 9.83 -7.97
CA GLU A 222 15.13 8.87 -9.03
C GLU A 222 15.07 7.41 -8.58
N ARG A 223 15.41 7.12 -7.31
CA ARG A 223 15.22 5.77 -6.75
C ARG A 223 13.77 5.42 -6.53
N ILE A 224 12.98 6.35 -6.03
CA ILE A 224 11.55 6.15 -5.82
C ILE A 224 10.84 5.90 -7.15
N GLU A 225 11.19 6.67 -8.19
CA GLU A 225 10.66 6.49 -9.54
C GLU A 225 11.00 5.11 -10.09
N ARG A 226 12.29 4.70 -10.05
CA ARG A 226 12.70 3.35 -10.45
C ARG A 226 11.99 2.24 -9.69
N SER A 227 11.81 2.40 -8.38
CA SER A 227 11.07 1.43 -7.57
C SER A 227 9.59 1.36 -7.98
N THR A 228 9.00 2.49 -8.36
CA THR A 228 7.61 2.54 -8.81
C THR A 228 7.45 1.89 -10.19
N ASP A 229 8.44 2.07 -11.10
CA ASP A 229 8.48 1.38 -12.40
C ASP A 229 8.61 -0.14 -12.23
N LEU A 230 9.50 -0.58 -11.34
CA LEU A 230 9.67 -2.00 -11.00
C LEU A 230 8.38 -2.60 -10.40
N LEU A 231 7.69 -1.86 -9.53
CA LEU A 231 6.40 -2.29 -8.98
C LEU A 231 5.32 -2.41 -10.06
N SER A 232 5.30 -1.48 -11.02
CA SER A 232 4.36 -1.53 -12.14
C SER A 232 4.61 -2.76 -13.03
N ALA A 233 5.88 -3.06 -13.35
CA ALA A 233 6.25 -4.25 -14.11
C ALA A 233 5.91 -5.55 -13.36
N LEU A 234 6.19 -5.59 -12.05
CA LEU A 234 5.81 -6.70 -11.18
C LEU A 234 4.29 -6.91 -11.15
N ALA A 235 3.53 -5.82 -10.98
CA ALA A 235 2.08 -5.88 -10.99
C ALA A 235 1.54 -6.40 -12.33
N SER A 236 2.10 -5.98 -13.46
CA SER A 236 1.69 -6.49 -14.78
C SER A 236 1.87 -8.01 -14.94
N SER A 237 2.84 -8.60 -14.24
CA SER A 237 3.15 -10.04 -14.35
C SER A 237 2.52 -10.90 -13.25
N ALA A 238 2.27 -10.34 -12.08
CA ALA A 238 1.83 -11.07 -10.89
C ALA A 238 0.69 -10.35 -10.15
N LEU A 239 -0.20 -9.66 -10.88
CA LEU A 239 -1.32 -8.93 -10.29
C LEU A 239 -2.18 -9.84 -9.41
N PRO A 240 -2.46 -9.48 -8.15
CA PRO A 240 -3.42 -10.21 -7.36
C PRO A 240 -4.80 -10.20 -8.02
N THR A 241 -5.50 -11.32 -7.98
CA THR A 241 -6.90 -11.43 -8.45
C THR A 241 -7.89 -11.14 -7.32
N ILE A 242 -7.42 -11.22 -6.08
CA ILE A 242 -8.15 -10.85 -4.87
C ILE A 242 -7.17 -10.10 -3.97
N SER A 243 -7.59 -8.98 -3.41
CA SER A 243 -6.81 -8.21 -2.44
C SER A 243 -7.60 -7.98 -1.16
N VAL A 244 -6.91 -8.15 -0.02
CA VAL A 244 -7.45 -7.84 1.30
C VAL A 244 -6.47 -6.94 2.02
N VAL A 245 -6.94 -5.78 2.45
CA VAL A 245 -6.19 -4.85 3.29
C VAL A 245 -6.77 -4.89 4.71
N ASP A 246 -5.99 -5.46 5.62
CA ASP A 246 -6.31 -5.46 7.04
C ASP A 246 -5.93 -4.11 7.66
N GLY A 247 -6.94 -3.32 7.99
CA GLY A 247 -6.81 -2.05 8.69
C GLY A 247 -7.24 -2.13 10.15
N PHE A 248 -7.46 -3.31 10.72
CA PHE A 248 -7.76 -3.44 12.15
C PHE A 248 -6.67 -2.79 12.99
N LEU A 249 -5.45 -3.17 12.74
CA LEU A 249 -4.27 -2.54 13.30
C LEU A 249 -3.26 -2.29 12.18
N GLY A 250 -3.28 -1.07 11.67
CA GLY A 250 -2.35 -0.61 10.64
C GLY A 250 -1.12 0.07 11.22
N MET A 251 -0.35 0.72 10.34
CA MET A 251 0.85 1.45 10.69
C MET A 251 0.85 2.84 10.03
N HIS A 252 1.23 3.87 10.77
CA HIS A 252 1.38 5.21 10.22
C HIS A 252 2.71 5.89 10.61
N GLY A 253 3.07 6.98 9.93
CA GLY A 253 4.34 7.69 10.12
C GLY A 253 5.46 7.02 9.34
N GLU A 254 6.54 6.62 10.02
CA GLU A 254 7.77 6.10 9.41
C GLU A 254 7.69 4.60 9.01
N GLY A 255 6.57 4.21 8.38
CA GLY A 255 6.43 2.86 7.84
C GLY A 255 7.33 2.57 6.63
N PRO A 256 7.57 1.30 6.32
CA PRO A 256 7.04 0.09 6.94
C PRO A 256 7.80 -0.35 8.21
N ARG A 257 8.96 0.24 8.53
CA ARG A 257 9.86 -0.27 9.58
C ARG A 257 9.71 0.41 10.93
N LEU A 258 9.60 1.74 10.95
CA LEU A 258 9.62 2.56 12.18
C LEU A 258 8.29 3.28 12.45
N GLY A 259 7.23 2.88 11.74
CA GLY A 259 5.91 3.45 11.96
C GLY A 259 5.33 3.06 13.32
N LYS A 260 4.28 3.77 13.70
CA LYS A 260 3.52 3.52 14.93
C LYS A 260 2.21 2.80 14.59
N PRO A 261 1.70 1.95 15.49
CA PRO A 261 0.41 1.29 15.28
C PRO A 261 -0.72 2.34 15.18
N LEU A 262 -1.67 2.07 14.30
CA LEU A 262 -2.88 2.86 14.12
C LEU A 262 -4.08 1.92 13.98
N ARG A 263 -5.04 2.03 14.89
CA ARG A 263 -6.29 1.28 14.79
C ARG A 263 -7.24 2.00 13.82
N LEU A 264 -7.54 1.37 12.69
CA LEU A 264 -8.59 1.80 11.77
C LEU A 264 -9.88 1.00 12.04
N GLY A 265 -9.78 -0.24 12.53
CA GLY A 265 -10.91 -1.11 12.83
C GLY A 265 -11.66 -1.58 11.58
N THR A 266 -11.00 -1.60 10.41
CA THR A 266 -11.65 -1.78 9.12
C THR A 266 -10.92 -2.83 8.29
N VAL A 267 -11.68 -3.65 7.55
CA VAL A 267 -11.18 -4.56 6.50
C VAL A 267 -11.68 -4.07 5.16
N ILE A 268 -10.80 -4.06 4.15
CA ILE A 268 -11.13 -3.71 2.77
C ILE A 268 -10.79 -4.90 1.88
N ALA A 269 -11.72 -5.35 1.04
CA ALA A 269 -11.49 -6.49 0.15
C ALA A 269 -12.17 -6.29 -1.21
N GLY A 270 -11.59 -6.89 -2.27
CA GLY A 270 -12.14 -6.84 -3.62
C GLY A 270 -11.34 -7.67 -4.61
N THR A 271 -11.86 -7.80 -5.82
CA THR A 271 -11.24 -8.53 -6.94
C THR A 271 -10.52 -7.62 -7.95
N ASP A 272 -10.52 -6.32 -7.70
CA ASP A 272 -9.63 -5.35 -8.35
C ASP A 272 -8.65 -4.80 -7.28
N PRO A 273 -7.37 -5.22 -7.30
CA PRO A 273 -6.40 -4.83 -6.27
C PRO A 273 -6.04 -3.34 -6.30
N VAL A 274 -6.17 -2.67 -7.46
CA VAL A 274 -5.95 -1.22 -7.58
C VAL A 274 -7.08 -0.48 -6.89
N ALA A 275 -8.33 -0.92 -7.09
CA ALA A 275 -9.50 -0.33 -6.45
C ALA A 275 -9.47 -0.54 -4.92
N VAL A 276 -9.07 -1.72 -4.46
CA VAL A 276 -8.90 -2.00 -3.02
C VAL A 276 -7.86 -1.07 -2.41
N ASP A 277 -6.70 -0.92 -3.05
CA ASP A 277 -5.64 -0.01 -2.58
C ASP A 277 -6.09 1.46 -2.63
N ALA A 278 -6.87 1.87 -3.64
CA ALA A 278 -7.42 3.22 -3.76
C ALA A 278 -8.40 3.54 -2.61
N VAL A 279 -9.31 2.62 -2.31
CA VAL A 279 -10.25 2.77 -1.18
C VAL A 279 -9.50 2.78 0.14
N ALA A 280 -8.52 1.90 0.34
CA ALA A 280 -7.68 1.88 1.54
C ALA A 280 -6.89 3.19 1.69
N ALA A 281 -6.36 3.76 0.60
CA ALA A 281 -5.69 5.06 0.59
C ALA A 281 -6.63 6.17 1.05
N ALA A 282 -7.86 6.22 0.54
CA ALA A 282 -8.88 7.18 0.94
C ALA A 282 -9.24 7.08 2.43
N ILE A 283 -9.43 5.86 2.94
CA ILE A 283 -9.68 5.57 4.36
C ILE A 283 -8.51 6.07 5.22
N MET A 284 -7.26 5.91 4.79
CA MET A 284 -6.07 6.41 5.46
C MET A 284 -5.87 7.94 5.32
N GLY A 285 -6.74 8.63 4.61
CA GLY A 285 -6.71 10.08 4.42
C GLY A 285 -5.76 10.57 3.33
N PHE A 286 -5.45 9.73 2.36
CA PHE A 286 -4.70 10.07 1.15
C PHE A 286 -5.66 10.20 -0.03
N ASP A 287 -5.32 11.04 -0.99
CA ASP A 287 -5.93 11.01 -2.31
C ASP A 287 -5.31 9.85 -3.10
N PRO A 288 -6.09 8.87 -3.60
CA PRO A 288 -5.55 7.76 -4.37
C PRO A 288 -4.76 8.21 -5.60
N LEU A 289 -5.25 9.24 -6.30
CA LEU A 289 -4.61 9.78 -7.49
C LEU A 289 -3.31 10.55 -7.19
N ASP A 290 -3.08 10.93 -5.94
CA ASP A 290 -1.79 11.46 -5.47
C ASP A 290 -0.76 10.33 -5.19
N VAL A 291 -1.14 9.05 -5.26
CA VAL A 291 -0.25 7.91 -5.03
C VAL A 291 0.26 7.38 -6.36
N ALA A 292 1.56 7.54 -6.61
CA ALA A 292 2.18 7.28 -7.91
C ALA A 292 1.90 5.88 -8.47
N TYR A 293 2.04 4.83 -7.66
CA TYR A 293 1.80 3.48 -8.15
C TYR A 293 0.34 3.21 -8.52
N LEU A 294 -0.62 3.86 -7.85
CA LEU A 294 -2.04 3.74 -8.20
C LEU A 294 -2.36 4.42 -9.53
N ARG A 295 -1.82 5.63 -9.75
CA ARG A 295 -1.97 6.31 -11.06
C ARG A 295 -1.38 5.46 -12.19
N ARG A 296 -0.15 4.93 -12.00
CA ARG A 296 0.52 4.09 -13.00
C ARG A 296 -0.22 2.80 -13.26
N ALA A 297 -0.71 2.14 -12.21
CA ALA A 297 -1.51 0.92 -12.34
C ALA A 297 -2.80 1.17 -13.13
N GLN A 298 -3.52 2.27 -12.83
CA GLN A 298 -4.70 2.67 -13.60
C GLN A 298 -4.36 3.02 -15.06
N ALA A 299 -3.30 3.79 -15.29
CA ALA A 299 -2.86 4.15 -16.65
C ALA A 299 -2.42 2.94 -17.46
N ALA A 300 -1.88 1.90 -16.81
CA ALA A 300 -1.53 0.62 -17.43
C ALA A 300 -2.73 -0.34 -17.60
N GLY A 301 -3.95 0.07 -17.23
CA GLY A 301 -5.14 -0.77 -17.34
C GLY A 301 -5.18 -1.96 -16.35
N LEU A 302 -4.42 -1.90 -15.25
CA LEU A 302 -4.34 -2.97 -14.25
C LEU A 302 -5.50 -2.93 -13.23
N GLY A 303 -6.32 -1.89 -13.24
CA GLY A 303 -7.47 -1.69 -12.37
C GLY A 303 -7.83 -0.22 -12.23
N VAL A 304 -8.74 0.10 -11.31
CA VAL A 304 -9.33 1.44 -11.16
C VAL A 304 -8.91 2.10 -9.85
N ALA A 305 -8.32 3.30 -9.94
CA ALA A 305 -7.95 4.11 -8.77
C ALA A 305 -8.90 5.30 -8.53
N ASP A 306 -9.76 5.64 -9.50
CA ASP A 306 -10.77 6.68 -9.35
C ASP A 306 -11.94 6.18 -8.48
N LEU A 307 -12.09 6.78 -7.30
CA LEU A 307 -13.14 6.43 -6.35
C LEU A 307 -14.56 6.59 -6.92
N ALA A 308 -14.75 7.46 -7.89
CA ALA A 308 -16.06 7.67 -8.51
C ALA A 308 -16.53 6.50 -9.38
N ALA A 309 -15.58 5.68 -9.86
CA ALA A 309 -15.84 4.49 -10.66
C ALA A 309 -15.87 3.19 -9.82
N ILE A 310 -15.75 3.28 -8.49
CA ILE A 310 -15.71 2.14 -7.59
C ILE A 310 -17.03 2.05 -6.80
N THR A 311 -17.70 0.92 -6.87
CA THR A 311 -18.88 0.64 -6.06
C THR A 311 -18.46 0.12 -4.68
N ILE A 312 -18.74 0.89 -3.64
CA ILE A 312 -18.50 0.48 -2.26
C ILE A 312 -19.67 -0.36 -1.76
N VAL A 313 -19.37 -1.56 -1.27
CA VAL A 313 -20.34 -2.42 -0.59
C VAL A 313 -19.97 -2.54 0.90
N GLY A 314 -20.96 -2.37 1.77
CA GLY A 314 -20.76 -2.25 3.22
C GLY A 314 -20.67 -0.80 3.68
N GLU A 315 -19.69 -0.46 4.52
CA GLU A 315 -19.56 0.86 5.11
C GLU A 315 -19.03 1.90 4.09
N PRO A 316 -19.63 3.09 3.99
CA PRO A 316 -19.07 4.17 3.20
C PRO A 316 -17.64 4.53 3.68
N TRP A 317 -16.66 4.48 2.77
CA TRP A 317 -15.25 4.73 3.13
C TRP A 317 -15.04 6.08 3.85
N SER A 318 -15.87 7.08 3.56
CA SER A 318 -15.81 8.41 4.17
C SER A 318 -16.16 8.40 5.67
N GLN A 319 -16.99 7.47 6.13
CA GLN A 319 -17.38 7.34 7.53
C GLN A 319 -16.29 6.66 8.37
N VAL A 320 -15.57 5.72 7.76
CA VAL A 320 -14.49 4.98 8.43
C VAL A 320 -13.13 5.65 8.27
N ARG A 321 -13.06 6.77 7.54
CA ARG A 321 -11.82 7.51 7.24
C ARG A 321 -11.11 7.95 8.51
N ARG A 322 -9.78 7.76 8.54
CA ARG A 322 -8.87 8.23 9.59
C ARG A 322 -7.68 8.96 8.98
N LYS A 323 -7.27 10.05 9.61
CA LYS A 323 -6.10 10.81 9.15
C LYS A 323 -4.83 10.16 9.69
N CYS A 324 -4.07 9.50 8.83
CA CYS A 324 -2.77 8.93 9.16
C CYS A 324 -1.67 9.99 9.19
N ARG A 325 -0.69 9.81 10.10
CA ARG A 325 0.57 10.57 10.02
C ARG A 325 1.30 10.14 8.74
N ARG A 326 1.74 11.13 7.99
CA ARG A 326 2.51 10.88 6.77
C ARG A 326 3.94 10.51 7.10
N HIS A 327 4.58 9.75 6.21
CA HIS A 327 6.02 9.49 6.27
C HIS A 327 6.81 10.80 6.04
N ALA A 328 8.01 10.94 6.63
CA ALA A 328 8.85 12.14 6.43
C ALA A 328 9.17 12.41 4.95
N SER A 329 9.18 11.36 4.12
CA SER A 329 9.39 11.46 2.66
C SER A 329 8.15 11.92 1.89
N ASP A 330 6.98 12.09 2.49
CA ASP A 330 5.71 12.35 1.78
C ASP A 330 5.82 13.51 0.77
N ARG A 331 6.60 14.55 1.08
CA ARG A 331 6.86 15.65 0.17
C ARG A 331 7.52 15.20 -1.14
N LEU A 332 8.57 14.38 -1.06
CA LEU A 332 9.25 13.84 -2.24
C LEU A 332 8.39 12.81 -2.99
N LEU A 333 7.64 11.99 -2.23
CA LEU A 333 6.79 10.96 -2.81
C LEU A 333 5.65 11.54 -3.67
N ARG A 334 5.24 12.79 -3.41
CA ARG A 334 4.26 13.49 -4.24
C ARG A 334 4.80 13.98 -5.58
N LEU A 335 6.14 14.02 -5.73
CA LEU A 335 6.78 14.49 -6.95
C LEU A 335 7.06 13.37 -7.96
N VAL A 336 6.78 12.13 -7.59
CA VAL A 336 6.95 11.00 -8.50
C VAL A 336 5.96 11.13 -9.65
N SER A 337 6.51 11.26 -10.86
CA SER A 337 5.74 11.41 -12.08
C SER A 337 4.87 10.21 -12.37
N GLY A 338 3.75 10.43 -13.05
CA GLY A 338 2.96 9.40 -13.73
C GLY A 338 3.74 8.76 -14.88
N PRO A 339 3.16 7.82 -15.62
CA PRO A 339 3.71 7.38 -16.89
C PRO A 339 3.92 8.61 -17.79
N ASP A 340 5.02 8.61 -18.55
CA ASP A 340 5.45 9.72 -19.39
C ASP A 340 4.34 10.22 -20.32
N ASP A 341 3.74 11.32 -19.97
CA ASP A 341 2.89 12.11 -20.87
C ASP A 341 3.77 13.08 -21.73
N GLY A 342 5.08 12.77 -21.89
CA GLY A 342 5.99 13.57 -22.71
C GLY A 342 6.23 15.00 -22.21
N GLY A 343 5.82 15.32 -21.00
CA GLY A 343 5.89 16.65 -20.40
C GLY A 343 6.81 16.71 -19.18
N THR A 344 7.67 17.69 -19.17
CA THR A 344 8.35 18.24 -18.00
C THR A 344 7.49 18.07 -16.73
N VAL A 345 8.15 17.61 -15.64
CA VAL A 345 7.58 17.51 -14.29
C VAL A 345 6.58 18.66 -14.08
N ALA A 346 5.29 18.39 -14.28
CA ALA A 346 4.25 19.34 -13.97
C ALA A 346 4.23 19.43 -12.44
N VAL A 347 4.81 20.50 -11.93
CA VAL A 347 4.66 20.88 -10.52
C VAL A 347 3.16 21.02 -10.29
N PRO A 348 2.51 20.18 -9.45
CA PRO A 348 1.11 20.38 -9.16
C PRO A 348 0.96 21.78 -8.61
N SER A 349 0.16 22.61 -9.28
CA SER A 349 -0.22 23.93 -8.76
C SER A 349 -0.67 23.77 -7.33
N PRO A 350 -0.12 24.51 -6.38
CA PRO A 350 -0.54 24.41 -5.01
C PRO A 350 -1.97 24.92 -4.92
N HIS A 351 -2.96 24.04 -4.90
CA HIS A 351 -4.27 24.38 -4.33
C HIS A 351 -4.12 24.62 -2.81
N PHE A 352 -3.09 25.35 -2.48
CA PHE A 352 -2.95 26.04 -1.22
C PHE A 352 -3.72 27.35 -1.36
N ARG A 353 -5.06 27.28 -1.26
CA ARG A 353 -5.83 28.47 -0.96
C ARG A 353 -5.27 29.01 0.34
N SER A 354 -4.43 30.01 0.24
CA SER A 354 -3.82 30.69 1.38
C SER A 354 -4.92 31.11 2.36
N ARG A 355 -4.62 31.17 3.65
CA ARG A 355 -5.57 31.74 4.65
C ARG A 355 -6.14 33.08 4.19
N ARG A 356 -5.37 33.86 3.44
CA ARG A 356 -5.82 35.12 2.80
C ARG A 356 -6.89 34.90 1.72
N ALA A 357 -6.79 33.86 0.88
CA ALA A 357 -7.82 33.57 -0.13
C ALA A 357 -9.13 33.09 0.51
N ARG A 358 -9.04 32.33 1.62
CA ARG A 358 -10.23 31.94 2.41
C ARG A 358 -10.87 33.14 3.13
N ALA A 359 -10.05 34.06 3.65
CA ALA A 359 -10.53 35.29 4.27
C ALA A 359 -11.22 36.22 3.23
N LYS A 360 -10.64 36.33 2.03
CA LYS A 360 -11.21 37.13 0.94
C LYS A 360 -12.52 36.55 0.38
N ALA A 361 -12.61 35.20 0.29
CA ALA A 361 -13.84 34.52 -0.12
C ALA A 361 -14.94 34.61 0.96
N ARG A 362 -14.59 34.57 2.26
CA ARG A 362 -15.56 34.80 3.34
C ARG A 362 -16.04 36.26 3.40
N ALA A 363 -15.16 37.21 3.13
CA ALA A 363 -15.55 38.64 3.05
C ALA A 363 -16.44 38.95 1.84
N ALA A 364 -16.18 38.31 0.70
CA ALA A 364 -17.02 38.42 -0.49
C ALA A 364 -18.41 37.81 -0.29
N ALA A 365 -18.48 36.62 0.33
CA ALA A 365 -19.75 35.96 0.63
C ALA A 365 -20.59 36.71 1.67
N ARG A 366 -19.94 37.44 2.60
CA ARG A 366 -20.65 38.28 3.57
C ARG A 366 -21.26 39.56 2.90
N LYS A 367 -20.56 40.14 1.94
CA LYS A 367 -21.08 41.27 1.16
C LYS A 367 -22.25 40.93 0.27
N SER A 368 -22.35 39.71 -0.25
CA SER A 368 -23.49 39.27 -1.09
C SER A 368 -24.71 38.83 -0.26
N LEU A 369 -24.62 38.76 1.06
CA LEU A 369 -25.76 38.50 1.96
C LEU A 369 -26.30 39.80 2.61
N GLU A 370 -25.61 40.94 2.41
CA GLU A 370 -26.00 42.25 2.93
C GLU A 370 -26.50 43.19 1.79
N SER A 371 -26.57 42.68 0.54
CA SER A 371 -27.20 43.30 -0.62
C SER A 371 -28.44 42.50 -1.04
#